data_31996e37d1b59b0846bd0cedfe5da208
#
_entry.id   31996e37d1b59b0846bd0cedfe5da208
#
_cell.length_a   1.000
_cell.length_b   1.000
_cell.length_c   1.000
_cell.angle_alpha   90.00
_cell.angle_beta   90.00
_cell.angle_gamma   90.00
#
_symmetry.space_group_name_H-M   'P 1'
#
loop_
_entity.id
_entity.type
_entity.pdbx_description
1 polymer ?
#
loop_
_entity_poly.entity_id
_entity_poly.type
_entity_poly.pdbx_seq_one_letter_code
_entity_poly.pdbx_strand_id
1 'polypeptide(L)'
;MKRNPNRFASILGVLCFLSLFAARTNAFTLLGPFQSWMTTTNGFGPPEATFADPFGDIGGPMDIGDGYRWNVPVITYGFDKSFLDYFGTNGVAAVQDAIQTLNDLPPASTVVLSNYPVQGPKINYTAQAQNLYDLKSMTLALLLEQMGLAQPTRFIYVLRRFDPTVMYPNSPFLSSLFWGPGGIISNQIVLRNFDPETLVPSTYVNDQLYTGILDISLWPDQTLDYAIPLSIPADPLANGLAVADWLWTPSAGSFFDGLTRDDVGGLRYLLSPENIN
;
A
#
# COMPACT_ATOMS: atom_id res chain seq x y z
N MET A 1 58.79 -10.77 -2.04
CA MET A 1 57.55 -10.53 -1.28
C MET A 1 56.54 -11.63 -1.67
N LYS A 2 56.35 -12.65 -0.82
CA LYS A 2 55.35 -13.72 -1.07
C LYS A 2 53.96 -13.19 -0.69
N ARG A 3 53.08 -13.00 -1.68
CA ARG A 3 51.66 -12.67 -1.45
C ARG A 3 50.98 -13.89 -0.84
N ASN A 4 50.35 -13.70 0.29
CA ASN A 4 49.65 -14.73 1.05
C ASN A 4 48.26 -14.95 0.42
N PRO A 5 47.96 -16.07 -0.28
CA PRO A 5 46.70 -16.29 -0.99
C PRO A 5 45.47 -16.44 -0.08
N ASN A 6 45.68 -16.69 1.22
CA ASN A 6 44.61 -16.95 2.18
C ASN A 6 43.84 -15.71 2.60
N ARG A 7 44.35 -14.49 2.36
CA ARG A 7 43.61 -13.24 2.66
C ARG A 7 42.52 -12.93 1.62
N PHE A 8 42.75 -13.33 0.35
CA PHE A 8 41.74 -13.12 -0.70
C PHE A 8 40.55 -14.06 -0.59
N ALA A 9 40.80 -15.31 -0.18
CA ALA A 9 39.71 -16.29 0.03
C ALA A 9 38.81 -15.89 1.20
N SER A 10 39.35 -15.30 2.28
CA SER A 10 38.56 -14.84 3.42
C SER A 10 37.71 -13.62 3.11
N ILE A 11 38.20 -12.68 2.28
CA ILE A 11 37.41 -11.50 1.88
C ILE A 11 36.29 -11.89 0.91
N LEU A 12 36.52 -12.83 0.00
CA LEU A 12 35.52 -13.33 -0.91
C LEU A 12 34.42 -14.10 -0.17
N GLY A 13 34.78 -14.89 0.84
CA GLY A 13 33.86 -15.61 1.69
C GLY A 13 32.93 -14.69 2.51
N VAL A 14 33.46 -13.59 3.05
CA VAL A 14 32.69 -12.59 3.79
C VAL A 14 31.75 -11.80 2.87
N LEU A 15 32.19 -11.45 1.65
CA LEU A 15 31.35 -10.80 0.64
C LEU A 15 30.23 -11.72 0.14
N CYS A 16 30.47 -13.02 -0.05
CA CYS A 16 29.43 -13.99 -0.41
C CYS A 16 28.46 -14.26 0.75
N PHE A 17 28.88 -14.18 2.02
CA PHE A 17 27.99 -14.35 3.17
C PHE A 17 27.11 -13.12 3.41
N LEU A 18 27.59 -11.93 3.11
CA LEU A 18 26.79 -10.69 3.20
C LEU A 18 25.73 -10.57 2.08
N SER A 19 25.92 -11.24 0.95
CA SER A 19 24.94 -11.25 -0.14
C SER A 19 23.80 -12.27 0.05
N LEU A 20 23.88 -13.16 1.05
CA LEU A 20 22.86 -14.18 1.33
C LEU A 20 21.74 -13.71 2.27
N PHE A 21 21.88 -12.56 2.88
CA PHE A 21 20.80 -11.88 3.62
C PHE A 21 20.32 -10.66 2.84
N ALA A 22 19.83 -10.86 1.61
CA ALA A 22 18.86 -9.95 1.07
C ALA A 22 17.61 -10.10 1.96
N ALA A 23 17.49 -9.24 2.96
CA ALA A 23 16.27 -9.15 3.74
C ALA A 23 15.13 -8.96 2.74
N ARG A 24 14.25 -9.97 2.65
CA ARG A 24 13.04 -9.84 1.85
C ARG A 24 12.20 -8.78 2.53
N THR A 25 12.06 -7.65 1.89
CA THR A 25 11.40 -6.50 2.46
C THR A 25 9.99 -6.45 1.91
N ASN A 26 9.06 -6.84 2.74
CA ASN A 26 7.62 -6.80 2.49
C ASN A 26 7.04 -5.64 3.29
N ALA A 27 5.84 -5.20 2.97
CA ALA A 27 5.16 -4.28 3.85
C ALA A 27 3.65 -4.16 3.60
N PHE A 28 2.91 -3.82 4.64
CA PHE A 28 1.47 -3.60 4.65
C PHE A 28 1.14 -2.28 5.33
N THR A 29 -0.02 -1.73 5.03
CA THR A 29 -0.53 -0.51 5.66
C THR A 29 -1.86 -0.80 6.36
N LEU A 30 -2.01 -0.27 7.57
CA LEU A 30 -3.24 -0.38 8.35
C LEU A 30 -4.19 0.76 8.01
N LEU A 31 -5.49 0.45 7.95
CA LEU A 31 -6.57 1.41 7.85
C LEU A 31 -7.16 1.68 9.22
N GLY A 32 -7.52 2.91 9.51
CA GLY A 32 -8.23 3.28 10.73
C GLY A 32 -8.94 4.63 10.62
N PRO A 33 -9.48 5.17 11.71
CA PRO A 33 -10.30 6.37 11.66
C PRO A 33 -9.49 7.60 11.24
N PHE A 34 -10.14 8.54 10.53
CA PHE A 34 -9.48 9.80 10.18
C PHE A 34 -8.99 10.54 11.43
N GLN A 35 -7.74 10.96 11.39
CA GLN A 35 -7.16 11.88 12.35
C GLN A 35 -7.32 13.33 11.87
N SER A 36 -7.27 14.30 12.77
CA SER A 36 -7.52 15.73 12.48
C SER A 36 -6.60 16.35 11.42
N TRP A 37 -5.43 15.76 11.19
CA TRP A 37 -4.47 16.20 10.16
C TRP A 37 -4.70 15.56 8.79
N MET A 38 -5.57 14.55 8.69
CA MET A 38 -5.94 13.89 7.45
C MET A 38 -7.01 14.72 6.72
N THR A 39 -6.58 15.67 5.94
CA THR A 39 -7.42 16.62 5.21
C THR A 39 -7.25 16.46 3.70
N THR A 40 -8.17 17.02 2.93
CA THR A 40 -8.07 17.02 1.46
C THR A 40 -6.79 17.69 0.96
N THR A 41 -6.35 18.75 1.62
CA THR A 41 -5.05 19.41 1.32
C THR A 41 -3.85 18.48 1.51
N ASN A 42 -3.95 17.50 2.38
CA ASN A 42 -2.90 16.50 2.64
C ASN A 42 -3.12 15.19 1.85
N GLY A 43 -4.06 15.18 0.89
CA GLY A 43 -4.30 14.04 0.00
C GLY A 43 -5.27 12.99 0.56
N PHE A 44 -6.08 13.34 1.56
CA PHE A 44 -7.12 12.46 2.09
C PHE A 44 -8.49 12.89 1.57
N GLY A 45 -9.28 11.93 1.09
CA GLY A 45 -10.64 12.13 0.63
C GLY A 45 -11.67 11.70 1.68
N PRO A 46 -12.04 12.55 2.67
CA PRO A 46 -13.11 12.19 3.58
C PRO A 46 -14.41 11.91 2.80
N PRO A 47 -15.33 11.09 3.33
CA PRO A 47 -16.53 10.62 2.60
C PRO A 47 -17.42 11.73 2.02
N GLU A 48 -17.25 12.96 2.51
CA GLU A 48 -17.96 14.17 2.06
C GLU A 48 -17.28 14.88 0.89
N ALA A 49 -16.09 14.43 0.48
CA ALA A 49 -15.32 15.07 -0.57
C ALA A 49 -15.83 14.68 -1.96
N THR A 50 -16.35 15.64 -2.61
CA THR A 50 -16.50 16.07 -4.00
C THR A 50 -16.30 15.03 -5.13
N PHE A 51 -16.93 15.38 -6.25
CA PHE A 51 -16.91 14.79 -7.61
C PHE A 51 -15.56 14.28 -8.16
N ALA A 52 -14.43 14.61 -7.54
CA ALA A 52 -13.09 14.21 -8.00
C ALA A 52 -12.64 12.84 -7.43
N ASP A 53 -13.21 12.41 -6.31
CA ASP A 53 -12.98 11.08 -5.74
C ASP A 53 -14.33 10.42 -5.45
N PRO A 54 -14.90 9.70 -6.44
CA PRO A 54 -16.21 9.09 -6.31
C PRO A 54 -16.27 7.96 -5.27
N PHE A 55 -15.13 7.50 -4.77
CA PHE A 55 -15.06 6.39 -3.83
C PHE A 55 -14.71 6.80 -2.41
N GLY A 56 -14.42 8.05 -2.13
CA GLY A 56 -14.09 8.62 -0.82
C GLY A 56 -13.34 7.65 0.11
N ASP A 57 -12.29 8.11 0.75
CA ASP A 57 -11.59 7.25 1.72
C ASP A 57 -12.53 6.92 2.89
N ILE A 58 -12.55 5.66 3.34
CA ILE A 58 -13.31 5.23 4.53
C ILE A 58 -12.51 5.40 5.84
N GLY A 59 -11.26 5.81 5.72
CA GLY A 59 -10.31 6.06 6.81
C GLY A 59 -8.96 6.46 6.29
N GLY A 60 -7.97 6.50 7.17
CA GLY A 60 -6.59 6.84 6.83
C GLY A 60 -5.57 5.85 7.37
N PRO A 61 -4.29 5.99 6.96
CA PRO A 61 -3.23 5.08 7.33
C PRO A 61 -2.83 5.23 8.79
N MET A 62 -2.84 4.14 9.55
CA MET A 62 -2.59 4.10 10.98
C MET A 62 -1.18 3.64 11.33
N ASP A 63 -0.80 3.89 12.57
CA ASP A 63 0.36 3.27 13.19
C ASP A 63 0.06 1.83 13.63
N ILE A 64 1.10 1.08 13.96
CA ILE A 64 0.94 -0.25 14.54
C ILE A 64 0.09 -0.14 15.82
N GLY A 65 -0.95 -0.95 15.91
CA GLY A 65 -1.88 -0.95 17.03
C GLY A 65 -3.15 -0.10 16.85
N ASP A 66 -3.13 0.89 15.96
CA ASP A 66 -4.21 1.90 15.83
C ASP A 66 -5.23 1.60 14.73
N GLY A 67 -5.05 0.51 13.94
CA GLY A 67 -5.92 0.18 12.81
C GLY A 67 -7.27 -0.41 13.19
N TYR A 68 -8.20 -0.42 12.24
CA TYR A 68 -9.48 -1.12 12.36
C TYR A 68 -9.27 -2.63 12.48
N ARG A 69 -10.08 -3.27 13.30
CA ARG A 69 -10.08 -4.72 13.49
C ARG A 69 -11.49 -5.24 13.72
N TRP A 70 -11.79 -6.34 13.08
CA TRP A 70 -13.00 -7.07 13.38
C TRP A 70 -12.82 -7.87 14.68
N ASN A 71 -13.81 -7.78 15.57
CA ASN A 71 -13.87 -8.56 16.82
C ASN A 71 -14.89 -9.69 16.77
N VAL A 72 -15.37 -10.03 15.58
CA VAL A 72 -16.34 -11.13 15.37
C VAL A 72 -15.71 -12.20 14.49
N PRO A 73 -15.94 -13.49 14.80
CA PRO A 73 -15.32 -14.59 14.06
C PRO A 73 -15.97 -14.87 12.70
N VAL A 74 -17.17 -14.33 12.46
CA VAL A 74 -17.94 -14.56 11.23
C VAL A 74 -18.49 -13.24 10.72
N ILE A 75 -18.19 -12.94 9.46
CA ILE A 75 -18.74 -11.79 8.75
C ILE A 75 -19.80 -12.31 7.78
N THR A 76 -21.01 -11.75 7.87
CA THR A 76 -22.12 -12.09 6.96
C THR A 76 -22.21 -11.06 5.84
N TYR A 77 -22.61 -11.51 4.66
CA TYR A 77 -22.79 -10.65 3.49
C TYR A 77 -24.08 -10.99 2.75
N GLY A 78 -24.50 -10.10 1.88
CA GLY A 78 -25.64 -10.29 1.00
C GLY A 78 -25.44 -9.52 -0.30
N PHE A 79 -26.21 -9.87 -1.32
CA PHE A 79 -26.18 -9.19 -2.61
C PHE A 79 -27.38 -8.26 -2.74
N ASP A 80 -27.12 -7.00 -3.06
CA ASP A 80 -28.16 -6.06 -3.40
C ASP A 80 -28.85 -6.44 -4.72
N LYS A 81 -30.13 -6.07 -4.83
CA LYS A 81 -30.88 -6.36 -6.04
C LYS A 81 -30.28 -5.72 -7.29
N SER A 82 -29.76 -4.52 -7.20
CA SER A 82 -29.12 -3.84 -8.33
C SER A 82 -27.86 -4.58 -8.81
N PHE A 83 -27.08 -5.15 -7.88
CA PHE A 83 -25.94 -6.00 -8.21
C PHE A 83 -26.40 -7.26 -8.95
N LEU A 84 -27.42 -7.94 -8.44
CA LEU A 84 -27.95 -9.15 -9.06
C LEU A 84 -28.56 -8.90 -10.46
N ASP A 85 -29.25 -7.78 -10.63
CA ASP A 85 -29.83 -7.40 -11.91
C ASP A 85 -28.76 -7.07 -12.97
N TYR A 86 -27.61 -6.52 -12.56
CA TYR A 86 -26.54 -6.11 -13.45
C TYR A 86 -25.54 -7.24 -13.74
N PHE A 87 -25.01 -7.90 -12.70
CA PHE A 87 -23.95 -8.89 -12.82
C PHE A 87 -24.45 -10.34 -12.89
N GLY A 88 -25.67 -10.60 -12.44
CA GLY A 88 -26.26 -11.93 -12.43
C GLY A 88 -25.47 -12.97 -11.63
N THR A 89 -25.60 -14.22 -12.02
CA THR A 89 -24.92 -15.36 -11.36
C THR A 89 -23.40 -15.33 -11.54
N ASN A 90 -22.89 -14.78 -12.64
CA ASN A 90 -21.46 -14.66 -12.86
C ASN A 90 -20.82 -13.67 -11.89
N GLY A 91 -21.52 -12.57 -11.59
CA GLY A 91 -21.05 -11.63 -10.58
C GLY A 91 -21.04 -12.22 -9.18
N VAL A 92 -22.10 -12.96 -8.83
CA VAL A 92 -22.16 -13.70 -7.57
C VAL A 92 -20.98 -14.68 -7.46
N ALA A 93 -20.70 -15.46 -8.51
CA ALA A 93 -19.58 -16.39 -8.51
C ALA A 93 -18.23 -15.68 -8.31
N ALA A 94 -17.98 -14.56 -8.99
CA ALA A 94 -16.74 -13.80 -8.84
C ALA A 94 -16.55 -13.27 -7.41
N VAL A 95 -17.61 -12.77 -6.77
CA VAL A 95 -17.56 -12.33 -5.36
C VAL A 95 -17.32 -13.52 -4.43
N GLN A 96 -18.00 -14.65 -4.67
CA GLN A 96 -17.80 -15.86 -3.87
C GLN A 96 -16.39 -16.41 -3.99
N ASP A 97 -15.77 -16.38 -5.18
CA ASP A 97 -14.38 -16.76 -5.38
C ASP A 97 -13.41 -15.85 -4.62
N ALA A 98 -13.69 -14.55 -4.55
CA ALA A 98 -12.91 -13.62 -3.73
C ALA A 98 -13.03 -13.95 -2.24
N ILE A 99 -14.25 -14.18 -1.73
CA ILE A 99 -14.48 -14.57 -0.34
C ILE A 99 -13.81 -15.92 -0.02
N GLN A 100 -13.87 -16.89 -0.96
CA GLN A 100 -13.23 -18.18 -0.78
C GLN A 100 -11.70 -18.04 -0.68
N THR A 101 -11.09 -17.12 -1.45
CA THR A 101 -9.65 -16.82 -1.36
C THR A 101 -9.24 -16.40 0.06
N LEU A 102 -10.08 -15.63 0.76
CA LEU A 102 -9.84 -15.25 2.15
C LEU A 102 -10.12 -16.40 3.13
N ASN A 103 -11.18 -17.18 2.90
CA ASN A 103 -11.53 -18.31 3.75
C ASN A 103 -10.52 -19.48 3.67
N ASP A 104 -9.79 -19.60 2.56
CA ASP A 104 -8.75 -20.61 2.37
C ASP A 104 -7.41 -20.26 3.04
N LEU A 105 -7.30 -19.05 3.63
CA LEU A 105 -6.11 -18.69 4.38
C LEU A 105 -5.94 -19.60 5.61
N PRO A 106 -4.74 -20.13 5.83
CA PRO A 106 -4.46 -20.84 7.06
C PRO A 106 -4.56 -19.89 8.27
N PRO A 107 -4.73 -20.42 9.48
CA PRO A 107 -4.71 -19.59 10.70
C PRO A 107 -3.48 -18.68 10.76
N ALA A 108 -3.66 -17.44 11.25
CA ALA A 108 -2.60 -16.42 11.29
C ALA A 108 -1.28 -16.92 11.91
N SER A 109 -1.36 -17.79 12.92
CA SER A 109 -0.21 -18.39 13.58
C SER A 109 0.59 -19.38 12.72
N THR A 110 0.01 -19.89 11.61
CA THR A 110 0.63 -20.90 10.75
C THR A 110 0.90 -20.38 9.33
N VAL A 111 0.53 -19.15 9.02
CA VAL A 111 0.78 -18.52 7.73
C VAL A 111 2.28 -18.42 7.47
N VAL A 112 2.70 -18.92 6.30
CA VAL A 112 4.08 -18.80 5.80
C VAL A 112 4.09 -17.84 4.64
N LEU A 113 4.59 -16.62 4.84
CA LEU A 113 4.54 -15.53 3.86
C LEU A 113 5.26 -15.85 2.55
N SER A 114 6.31 -16.66 2.58
CA SER A 114 7.04 -17.06 1.37
C SER A 114 6.23 -17.93 0.40
N ASN A 115 5.08 -18.44 0.81
CA ASN A 115 4.17 -19.18 -0.06
C ASN A 115 3.32 -18.28 -0.96
N TYR A 116 3.35 -16.97 -0.74
CA TYR A 116 2.55 -16.00 -1.48
C TYR A 116 3.41 -15.19 -2.45
N PRO A 117 2.86 -14.84 -3.62
CA PRO A 117 3.59 -14.11 -4.66
C PRO A 117 3.89 -12.66 -4.23
N VAL A 118 4.98 -12.12 -4.79
CA VAL A 118 5.34 -10.69 -4.71
C VAL A 118 5.08 -9.97 -6.04
N GLN A 119 4.60 -10.68 -7.07
CA GLN A 119 4.22 -10.07 -8.32
C GLN A 119 2.85 -9.40 -8.21
N GLY A 120 2.76 -8.21 -8.76
CA GLY A 120 1.49 -7.49 -8.92
C GLY A 120 0.57 -8.12 -9.97
N PRO A 121 -0.44 -7.37 -10.43
CA PRO A 121 -1.49 -7.93 -11.28
C PRO A 121 -0.95 -8.45 -12.61
N LYS A 122 -1.61 -9.49 -13.11
CA LYS A 122 -1.48 -10.00 -14.47
C LYS A 122 -2.37 -9.19 -15.43
N ILE A 123 -2.14 -9.31 -16.73
CA ILE A 123 -2.92 -8.60 -17.75
C ILE A 123 -3.61 -9.60 -18.67
N ASN A 124 -4.93 -9.47 -18.79
CA ASN A 124 -5.74 -10.06 -19.84
C ASN A 124 -5.93 -9.03 -20.96
N TYR A 125 -5.15 -9.15 -22.02
CA TYR A 125 -5.16 -8.19 -23.12
C TYR A 125 -6.51 -8.10 -23.86
N THR A 126 -7.31 -9.18 -23.88
CA THR A 126 -8.65 -9.15 -24.46
C THR A 126 -9.60 -8.30 -23.61
N ALA A 127 -9.59 -8.48 -22.31
CA ALA A 127 -10.37 -7.66 -21.39
C ALA A 127 -9.90 -6.20 -21.40
N GLN A 128 -8.60 -5.96 -21.48
CA GLN A 128 -8.01 -4.63 -21.61
C GLN A 128 -8.51 -3.89 -22.87
N ALA A 129 -8.51 -4.57 -24.01
CA ALA A 129 -9.00 -4.00 -25.28
C ALA A 129 -10.50 -3.65 -25.23
N GLN A 130 -11.26 -4.29 -24.35
CA GLN A 130 -12.69 -4.04 -24.12
C GLN A 130 -12.96 -3.10 -22.94
N ASN A 131 -11.91 -2.57 -22.30
CA ASN A 131 -12.00 -1.73 -21.10
C ASN A 131 -12.78 -2.39 -19.95
N LEU A 132 -12.56 -3.69 -19.73
CA LEU A 132 -13.21 -4.47 -18.68
C LEU A 132 -12.33 -4.56 -17.44
N TYR A 133 -12.95 -4.52 -16.27
CA TYR A 133 -12.31 -4.66 -14.97
C TYR A 133 -12.63 -6.03 -14.36
N ASP A 134 -11.68 -6.61 -13.63
CA ASP A 134 -11.87 -7.89 -12.96
C ASP A 134 -12.62 -7.73 -11.64
N LEU A 135 -13.83 -8.29 -11.60
CA LEU A 135 -14.73 -8.16 -10.44
C LEU A 135 -14.18 -8.92 -9.21
N LYS A 136 -13.48 -10.04 -9.40
CA LYS A 136 -12.86 -10.78 -8.29
C LYS A 136 -11.77 -9.94 -7.61
N SER A 137 -10.85 -9.36 -8.40
CA SER A 137 -9.78 -8.51 -7.86
C SER A 137 -10.32 -7.27 -7.16
N MET A 138 -11.34 -6.62 -7.74
CA MET A 138 -12.03 -5.50 -7.12
C MET A 138 -12.66 -5.90 -5.78
N THR A 139 -13.33 -7.05 -5.74
CA THR A 139 -13.94 -7.56 -4.50
C THR A 139 -12.89 -7.89 -3.44
N LEU A 140 -11.77 -8.53 -3.82
CA LEU A 140 -10.67 -8.80 -2.89
C LEU A 140 -10.13 -7.50 -2.28
N ALA A 141 -9.86 -6.49 -3.09
CA ALA A 141 -9.36 -5.20 -2.60
C ALA A 141 -10.34 -4.53 -1.63
N LEU A 142 -11.65 -4.51 -1.97
CA LEU A 142 -12.70 -3.99 -1.07
C LEU A 142 -12.78 -4.77 0.24
N LEU A 143 -12.66 -6.10 0.19
CA LEU A 143 -12.68 -6.92 1.41
C LEU A 143 -11.45 -6.67 2.29
N LEU A 144 -10.25 -6.51 1.70
CA LEU A 144 -9.05 -6.17 2.44
C LEU A 144 -9.19 -4.81 3.15
N GLU A 145 -9.75 -3.82 2.46
CA GLU A 145 -10.01 -2.50 3.04
C GLU A 145 -11.04 -2.61 4.20
N GLN A 146 -12.14 -3.34 4.00
CA GLN A 146 -13.12 -3.60 5.06
C GLN A 146 -12.55 -4.40 6.24
N MET A 147 -11.50 -5.18 6.02
CA MET A 147 -10.79 -5.89 7.09
C MET A 147 -9.76 -5.03 7.82
N GLY A 148 -9.48 -3.82 7.35
CA GLY A 148 -8.58 -2.87 8.01
C GLY A 148 -7.20 -2.73 7.36
N LEU A 149 -7.04 -3.13 6.09
CA LEU A 149 -5.84 -2.84 5.29
C LEU A 149 -6.07 -1.65 4.39
N ALA A 150 -5.13 -0.73 4.37
CA ALA A 150 -5.07 0.38 3.42
C ALA A 150 -4.12 0.07 2.26
N GLN A 151 -4.08 0.98 1.28
CA GLN A 151 -3.26 0.86 0.08
C GLN A 151 -1.77 1.08 0.39
N PRO A 152 -0.91 0.04 0.38
CA PRO A 152 0.47 0.17 0.81
C PRO A 152 1.29 1.11 -0.07
N THR A 153 1.12 1.11 -1.40
CA THR A 153 1.88 2.02 -2.28
C THR A 153 1.48 3.47 -2.11
N ARG A 154 0.21 3.75 -1.81
CA ARG A 154 -0.29 5.11 -1.57
C ARG A 154 0.26 5.68 -0.27
N PHE A 155 0.37 4.87 0.77
CA PHE A 155 0.63 5.33 2.13
C PHE A 155 2.01 4.95 2.68
N ILE A 156 2.99 4.60 1.81
CA ILE A 156 4.38 4.49 2.25
C ILE A 156 4.80 5.80 2.93
N TYR A 157 4.60 6.92 2.22
CA TYR A 157 4.92 8.26 2.69
C TYR A 157 3.63 9.01 2.96
N VAL A 158 3.47 9.53 4.17
CA VAL A 158 2.25 10.22 4.59
C VAL A 158 2.62 11.58 5.14
N LEU A 159 2.02 12.64 4.60
CA LEU A 159 2.21 14.00 5.06
C LEU A 159 1.35 14.26 6.29
N ARG A 160 1.96 14.32 7.47
CA ARG A 160 1.28 14.64 8.72
C ARG A 160 1.13 16.13 8.94
N ARG A 161 2.10 16.92 8.49
CA ARG A 161 2.10 18.36 8.60
C ARG A 161 2.79 18.99 7.41
N PHE A 162 2.13 19.99 6.84
CA PHE A 162 2.68 20.89 5.85
C PHE A 162 2.81 22.30 6.44
N ASP A 163 3.96 22.96 6.21
CA ASP A 163 4.16 24.33 6.62
C ASP A 163 4.37 25.21 5.38
N PRO A 164 3.35 25.97 4.99
CA PRO A 164 3.42 26.83 3.82
C PRO A 164 4.37 28.03 3.99
N THR A 165 4.80 28.36 5.22
CA THR A 165 5.66 29.54 5.47
C THR A 165 7.09 29.34 4.97
N VAL A 166 7.49 28.12 4.62
CA VAL A 166 8.81 27.79 4.11
C VAL A 166 8.88 27.91 2.57
N MET A 167 7.82 28.34 1.92
CA MET A 167 7.87 28.61 0.47
C MET A 167 8.75 29.83 0.20
N TYR A 168 9.88 29.59 -0.42
CA TYR A 168 10.82 30.64 -0.79
C TYR A 168 10.14 31.62 -1.76
N PRO A 169 10.22 32.94 -1.51
CA PRO A 169 9.59 33.95 -2.37
C PRO A 169 10.16 33.99 -3.79
N ASN A 170 11.27 33.32 -4.08
CA ASN A 170 11.97 33.42 -5.38
C ASN A 170 12.17 32.10 -6.13
N SER A 171 11.74 30.95 -5.61
CA SER A 171 11.78 29.67 -6.33
C SER A 171 10.97 28.60 -5.63
N PRO A 172 9.64 28.58 -5.80
CA PRO A 172 8.77 27.62 -5.14
C PRO A 172 9.05 26.16 -5.54
N PHE A 173 9.69 25.94 -6.67
CA PHE A 173 9.87 24.61 -7.25
C PHE A 173 11.10 23.84 -6.70
N LEU A 174 12.16 24.50 -6.31
CA LEU A 174 13.43 23.84 -5.99
C LEU A 174 13.62 23.49 -4.50
N SER A 175 12.90 24.14 -3.60
CA SER A 175 13.07 23.92 -2.17
C SER A 175 12.32 22.67 -1.64
N SER A 176 11.32 22.19 -2.38
CA SER A 176 10.55 21.01 -2.00
C SER A 176 11.23 19.68 -2.37
N LEU A 177 12.24 19.71 -3.23
CA LEU A 177 12.91 18.51 -3.75
C LEU A 177 14.07 18.00 -2.88
N PHE A 178 14.55 18.77 -1.90
CA PHE A 178 15.76 18.41 -1.18
C PHE A 178 15.51 18.10 0.28
N TRP A 179 15.47 16.84 0.59
CA TRP A 179 15.65 16.26 1.91
C TRP A 179 17.11 16.36 2.31
N GLY A 180 17.56 17.49 2.80
CA GLY A 180 18.94 17.69 3.25
C GLY A 180 19.01 17.91 4.77
N PRO A 181 20.05 17.39 5.46
CA PRO A 181 20.29 17.72 6.87
C PRO A 181 20.71 19.17 6.99
N GLY A 182 19.84 20.05 7.45
CA GLY A 182 20.17 21.44 7.74
C GLY A 182 19.17 22.50 7.29
N GLY A 183 18.14 22.15 6.50
CA GLY A 183 17.02 23.05 6.22
C GLY A 183 15.96 23.00 7.31
N ILE A 184 15.45 24.14 7.74
CA ILE A 184 14.27 24.20 8.59
C ILE A 184 13.07 23.86 7.68
N ILE A 185 12.86 22.58 7.41
CA ILE A 185 11.69 22.10 6.71
C ILE A 185 10.71 21.65 7.80
N SER A 186 9.64 22.38 7.94
CA SER A 186 8.59 22.06 8.90
C SER A 186 7.58 21.04 8.38
N ASN A 187 7.82 20.46 7.18
CA ASN A 187 7.03 19.36 6.67
C ASN A 187 7.35 18.07 7.43
N GLN A 188 6.35 17.44 7.99
CA GLN A 188 6.50 16.17 8.68
C GLN A 188 5.91 15.05 7.83
N ILE A 189 6.79 14.23 7.25
CA ILE A 189 6.40 12.97 6.60
C ILE A 189 6.66 11.82 7.56
N VAL A 190 5.71 10.90 7.65
CA VAL A 190 5.81 9.66 8.40
C VAL A 190 5.62 8.48 7.46
N LEU A 191 6.24 7.34 7.78
CA LEU A 191 6.00 6.08 7.10
C LEU A 191 4.85 5.35 7.77
N ARG A 192 3.92 4.82 6.97
CA ARG A 192 2.75 4.07 7.45
C ARG A 192 2.63 2.69 6.81
N ASN A 193 3.69 2.25 6.19
CA ASN A 193 3.83 0.93 5.61
C ASN A 193 4.83 0.13 6.46
N PHE A 194 4.49 -1.10 6.89
CA PHE A 194 5.24 -1.84 7.92
C PHE A 194 5.61 -3.23 7.44
N ASP A 195 6.85 -3.62 7.65
CA ASP A 195 7.31 -4.98 7.42
C ASP A 195 6.52 -5.97 8.30
N PRO A 196 5.89 -7.02 7.74
CA PRO A 196 5.00 -7.89 8.48
C PRO A 196 5.70 -8.84 9.46
N GLU A 197 7.03 -8.90 9.44
CA GLU A 197 7.81 -9.75 10.35
C GLU A 197 8.41 -8.96 11.50
N THR A 198 8.92 -7.77 11.20
CA THR A 198 9.61 -6.92 12.18
C THR A 198 8.74 -5.80 12.73
N LEU A 199 7.62 -5.50 12.06
CA LEU A 199 6.73 -4.36 12.33
C LEU A 199 7.43 -3.00 12.27
N VAL A 200 8.58 -2.93 11.60
CA VAL A 200 9.32 -1.69 11.38
C VAL A 200 8.81 -1.00 10.11
N PRO A 201 8.74 0.34 10.08
CA PRO A 201 8.38 1.05 8.87
C PRO A 201 9.27 0.69 7.68
N SER A 202 8.65 0.47 6.51
CA SER A 202 9.30 0.00 5.29
C SER A 202 8.92 0.85 4.10
N THR A 203 9.84 1.04 3.17
CA THR A 203 9.60 1.69 1.88
C THR A 203 9.47 0.70 0.73
N TYR A 204 9.26 -0.56 1.06
CA TYR A 204 9.05 -1.61 0.08
C TYR A 204 7.58 -2.03 0.04
N VAL A 205 7.13 -2.49 -1.12
CA VAL A 205 5.86 -3.22 -1.30
C VAL A 205 6.15 -4.40 -2.21
N ASN A 206 5.84 -5.62 -1.76
CA ASN A 206 6.07 -6.87 -2.49
C ASN A 206 7.49 -6.95 -3.09
N ASP A 207 8.51 -6.78 -2.25
CA ASP A 207 9.94 -6.77 -2.62
C ASP A 207 10.37 -5.62 -3.56
N GLN A 208 9.48 -4.69 -3.89
CA GLN A 208 9.80 -3.51 -4.70
C GLN A 208 10.08 -2.30 -3.82
N LEU A 209 11.22 -1.64 -4.06
CA LEU A 209 11.60 -0.38 -3.41
C LEU A 209 10.82 0.79 -4.01
N TYR A 210 10.30 1.65 -3.15
CA TYR A 210 9.69 2.94 -3.51
C TYR A 210 10.49 4.10 -2.94
N THR A 211 10.53 5.19 -3.69
CA THR A 211 11.05 6.50 -3.27
C THR A 211 9.90 7.49 -3.18
N GLY A 212 10.04 8.50 -2.33
CA GLY A 212 9.00 9.51 -2.14
C GLY A 212 9.34 10.84 -2.81
N ILE A 213 8.36 11.48 -3.42
CA ILE A 213 8.38 12.88 -3.79
C ILE A 213 7.17 13.58 -3.16
N LEU A 214 7.28 14.87 -2.87
CA LEU A 214 6.15 15.68 -2.42
C LEU A 214 5.64 16.49 -3.64
N ASP A 215 4.43 16.19 -4.08
CA ASP A 215 3.73 16.96 -5.11
C ASP A 215 2.95 18.08 -4.43
N ILE A 216 3.18 19.32 -4.88
CA ILE A 216 2.57 20.51 -4.29
C ILE A 216 1.88 21.29 -5.40
N SER A 217 0.59 21.53 -5.25
CA SER A 217 -0.20 22.42 -6.11
C SER A 217 -0.57 23.70 -5.38
N LEU A 218 -0.54 24.80 -6.13
CA LEU A 218 -0.92 26.13 -5.64
C LEU A 218 -2.00 26.71 -6.53
N TRP A 219 -2.93 27.41 -5.93
CA TRP A 219 -3.86 28.29 -6.65
C TRP A 219 -3.13 29.48 -7.31
N PRO A 220 -3.74 30.16 -8.28
CA PRO A 220 -3.14 31.34 -8.92
C PRO A 220 -2.78 32.48 -7.96
N ASP A 221 -3.43 32.57 -6.80
CA ASP A 221 -3.15 33.53 -5.72
C ASP A 221 -2.01 33.07 -4.79
N GLN A 222 -1.31 31.98 -5.13
CA GLN A 222 -0.22 31.36 -4.36
C GLN A 222 -0.66 30.71 -3.04
N THR A 223 -1.95 30.52 -2.82
CA THR A 223 -2.42 29.69 -1.71
C THR A 223 -2.28 28.21 -2.00
N LEU A 224 -2.11 27.39 -0.96
CA LEU A 224 -1.97 25.95 -1.10
C LEU A 224 -3.29 25.33 -1.57
N ASP A 225 -3.23 24.58 -2.67
CA ASP A 225 -4.31 23.72 -3.12
C ASP A 225 -4.17 22.34 -2.45
N TYR A 226 -3.06 21.64 -2.73
CA TYR A 226 -2.72 20.41 -2.04
C TYR A 226 -1.21 20.20 -1.90
N ALA A 227 -0.82 19.37 -0.95
CA ALA A 227 0.53 18.81 -0.83
C ALA A 227 0.41 17.31 -0.55
N ILE A 228 0.76 16.49 -1.52
CA ILE A 228 0.56 15.03 -1.47
C ILE A 228 1.89 14.32 -1.67
N PRO A 229 2.33 13.46 -0.75
CA PRO A 229 3.48 12.60 -0.99
C PRO A 229 3.10 11.50 -1.99
N LEU A 230 3.89 11.36 -3.03
CA LEU A 230 3.74 10.30 -4.03
C LEU A 230 4.83 9.27 -3.85
N SER A 231 4.46 7.99 -3.86
CA SER A 231 5.38 6.87 -3.86
C SER A 231 5.70 6.48 -5.30
N ILE A 232 6.97 6.52 -5.67
CA ILE A 232 7.44 6.20 -7.02
C ILE A 232 8.31 4.94 -6.94
N PRO A 233 8.03 3.89 -7.75
CA PRO A 233 8.88 2.72 -7.78
C PRO A 233 10.29 3.08 -8.25
N ALA A 234 11.30 2.58 -7.52
CA ALA A 234 12.71 2.80 -7.87
C ALA A 234 13.08 2.10 -9.20
N ASP A 235 12.46 0.96 -9.46
CA ASP A 235 12.49 0.29 -10.76
C ASP A 235 11.15 0.48 -11.47
N PRO A 236 11.09 1.31 -12.53
CA PRO A 236 9.84 1.59 -13.25
C PRO A 236 9.28 0.39 -14.02
N LEU A 237 10.05 -0.69 -14.16
CA LEU A 237 9.61 -1.93 -14.82
C LEU A 237 9.11 -2.97 -13.83
N ALA A 238 9.32 -2.76 -12.53
CA ALA A 238 8.83 -3.69 -11.52
C ALA A 238 7.31 -3.57 -11.36
N ASN A 239 6.69 -4.71 -11.04
CA ASN A 239 5.25 -4.83 -10.83
C ASN A 239 5.02 -5.49 -9.46
N GLY A 240 5.11 -4.70 -8.40
CA GLY A 240 5.00 -5.14 -7.01
C GLY A 240 3.73 -4.66 -6.30
N LEU A 241 2.69 -4.23 -7.03
CA LEU A 241 1.43 -3.79 -6.43
C LEU A 241 0.78 -4.91 -5.60
N ALA A 242 0.28 -4.56 -4.41
CA ALA A 242 -0.54 -5.45 -3.61
C ALA A 242 -2.01 -5.44 -4.09
N VAL A 243 -2.79 -6.45 -3.69
CA VAL A 243 -4.24 -6.44 -3.99
C VAL A 243 -4.92 -5.25 -3.30
N ALA A 244 -4.49 -4.89 -2.10
CA ALA A 244 -4.99 -3.73 -1.38
C ALA A 244 -4.79 -2.39 -2.14
N ASP A 245 -3.80 -2.30 -3.04
CA ASP A 245 -3.59 -1.12 -3.89
C ASP A 245 -4.61 -1.00 -5.03
N TRP A 246 -5.36 -2.06 -5.35
CA TRP A 246 -6.18 -2.14 -6.56
C TRP A 246 -7.24 -1.05 -6.65
N LEU A 247 -7.84 -0.65 -5.53
CA LEU A 247 -8.83 0.42 -5.50
C LEU A 247 -8.25 1.78 -5.87
N TRP A 248 -6.96 2.00 -5.59
CA TRP A 248 -6.27 3.24 -5.91
C TRP A 248 -5.80 3.31 -7.37
N THR A 249 -5.42 2.17 -7.95
CA THR A 249 -4.86 2.09 -9.31
C THR A 249 -5.53 1.02 -10.16
N PRO A 250 -6.87 0.94 -10.24
CA PRO A 250 -7.52 -0.07 -11.05
C PRO A 250 -7.18 0.16 -12.52
N SER A 251 -6.82 -0.90 -13.23
CA SER A 251 -6.60 -0.82 -14.67
C SER A 251 -7.35 -1.90 -15.43
N ALA A 252 -7.95 -1.53 -16.56
CA ALA A 252 -8.70 -2.44 -17.38
C ALA A 252 -7.83 -3.62 -17.83
N GLY A 253 -8.37 -4.82 -17.80
CA GLY A 253 -7.71 -6.07 -18.13
C GLY A 253 -6.75 -6.60 -17.08
N SER A 254 -6.40 -5.83 -16.07
CA SER A 254 -5.55 -6.33 -14.99
C SER A 254 -6.35 -7.16 -13.99
N PHE A 255 -5.71 -8.18 -13.41
CA PHE A 255 -6.34 -9.05 -12.42
C PHE A 255 -5.30 -9.70 -11.50
N PHE A 256 -5.76 -10.13 -10.32
CA PHE A 256 -4.99 -10.96 -9.40
C PHE A 256 -5.55 -12.38 -9.33
N ASP A 257 -4.69 -13.38 -9.30
CA ASP A 257 -5.13 -14.77 -9.06
C ASP A 257 -5.58 -14.98 -7.61
N GLY A 258 -4.96 -14.26 -6.68
CA GLY A 258 -5.19 -14.32 -5.24
C GLY A 258 -4.43 -13.20 -4.53
N LEU A 259 -4.22 -13.35 -3.23
CA LEU A 259 -3.53 -12.36 -2.40
C LEU A 259 -2.02 -12.35 -2.65
N THR A 260 -1.41 -11.19 -2.53
CA THR A 260 0.04 -11.05 -2.52
C THR A 260 0.61 -11.28 -1.11
N ARG A 261 1.94 -11.34 -1.01
CA ARG A 261 2.64 -11.56 0.27
C ARG A 261 2.33 -10.46 1.27
N ASP A 262 2.27 -9.22 0.83
CA ASP A 262 2.02 -8.07 1.69
C ASP A 262 0.59 -8.03 2.20
N ASP A 263 -0.40 -8.37 1.35
CA ASP A 263 -1.80 -8.54 1.78
C ASP A 263 -1.91 -9.57 2.90
N VAL A 264 -1.30 -10.74 2.68
CA VAL A 264 -1.32 -11.83 3.67
C VAL A 264 -0.53 -11.47 4.93
N GLY A 265 0.56 -10.72 4.79
CA GLY A 265 1.32 -10.19 5.92
C GLY A 265 0.50 -9.28 6.81
N GLY A 266 -0.25 -8.36 6.20
CA GLY A 266 -1.18 -7.48 6.90
C GLY A 266 -2.33 -8.22 7.56
N LEU A 267 -2.94 -9.18 6.86
CA LEU A 267 -4.00 -10.03 7.44
C LEU A 267 -3.48 -10.88 8.60
N ARG A 268 -2.28 -11.45 8.48
CA ARG A 268 -1.63 -12.19 9.57
C ARG A 268 -1.50 -11.32 10.81
N TYR A 269 -1.09 -10.06 10.64
CA TYR A 269 -1.00 -9.11 11.74
C TYR A 269 -2.39 -8.80 12.34
N LEU A 270 -3.37 -8.45 11.51
CA LEU A 270 -4.72 -8.09 11.97
C LEU A 270 -5.45 -9.23 12.66
N LEU A 271 -5.31 -10.46 12.16
CA LEU A 271 -6.00 -11.65 12.67
C LEU A 271 -5.20 -12.40 13.76
N SER A 272 -4.04 -11.88 14.15
CA SER A 272 -3.28 -12.46 15.26
C SER A 272 -4.06 -12.34 16.57
N PRO A 273 -4.15 -13.42 17.38
CA PRO A 273 -4.77 -13.37 18.70
C PRO A 273 -4.12 -12.33 19.65
N GLU A 274 -2.85 -12.03 19.44
CA GLU A 274 -2.11 -11.04 20.23
C GLU A 274 -2.57 -9.59 19.97
N ASN A 275 -3.26 -9.37 18.86
CA ASN A 275 -3.78 -8.06 18.44
C ASN A 275 -5.27 -7.86 18.74
N ILE A 276 -5.93 -8.84 19.37
CA ILE A 276 -7.33 -8.74 19.81
C ILE A 276 -7.31 -8.13 21.21
N ASN A 277 -7.81 -6.91 21.34
CA ASN A 277 -8.02 -6.26 22.65
C ASN A 277 -9.38 -6.63 23.22
#